data_0c6d1e3390df44b674e21a240c475896
#
_entry.id   0c6d1e3390df44b674e21a240c475896
#
_cell.length_a   1.000
_cell.length_b   1.000
_cell.length_c   1.000
_cell.angle_alpha   90.00
_cell.angle_beta   90.00
_cell.angle_gamma   90.00
#
_symmetry.space_group_name_H-M   'P 1'
#
loop_
_entity.id
_entity.type
_entity.pdbx_description
1 polymer ?
#
loop_
_entity_poly.entity_id
_entity_poly.type
_entity_poly.pdbx_seq_one_letter_code
_entity_poly.pdbx_strand_id
1 'polypeptide(L)'
;MKQHIAVLGAGNLGLSLTTGLINSNEFSPYQFSLSRRRVDKLLGFKNKGFFTTNNNINAVKRADLIILSILPQKMNTVLNEIKNTITKDQLIVSVVSGVSIDEIINVLGTKNPIL
;
A
#
# COMPACT_ATOMS: atom_id res chain seq x y z
N MET A 1 7.66 -18.20 -5.81
CA MET A 1 6.60 -17.61 -4.96
C MET A 1 6.26 -16.22 -5.44
N LYS A 2 5.00 -15.96 -5.69
CA LYS A 2 4.59 -14.65 -6.19
C LYS A 2 4.47 -13.66 -5.05
N GLN A 3 5.05 -12.48 -5.22
CA GLN A 3 4.93 -11.41 -4.25
C GLN A 3 3.54 -10.80 -4.28
N HIS A 4 3.07 -10.39 -3.11
CA HIS A 4 1.82 -9.66 -2.99
C HIS A 4 2.11 -8.22 -2.58
N ILE A 5 1.48 -7.27 -3.26
CA ILE A 5 1.73 -5.84 -3.11
C ILE A 5 0.48 -5.16 -2.59
N ALA A 6 0.61 -4.44 -1.49
CA ALA A 6 -0.46 -3.59 -0.98
C ALA A 6 -0.16 -2.14 -1.37
N VAL A 7 -1.15 -1.45 -1.93
CA VAL A 7 -1.07 -0.02 -2.24
C VAL A 7 -2.06 0.69 -1.33
N LEU A 8 -1.54 1.40 -0.34
CA LEU A 8 -2.37 2.16 0.59
C LEU A 8 -2.57 3.57 0.07
N GLY A 9 -3.83 4.00 0.03
CA GLY A 9 -4.18 5.28 -0.55
C GLY A 9 -4.15 5.24 -2.07
N ALA A 10 -4.85 4.27 -2.67
CA ALA A 10 -4.86 4.06 -4.12
C ALA A 10 -5.64 5.16 -4.84
N GLY A 11 -5.14 6.38 -4.77
CA GLY A 11 -5.58 7.52 -5.55
C GLY A 11 -4.81 7.59 -6.87
N ASN A 12 -4.70 8.78 -7.46
CA ASN A 12 -4.10 8.94 -8.79
C ASN A 12 -2.68 8.39 -8.88
N LEU A 13 -1.82 8.73 -7.92
CA LEU A 13 -0.43 8.28 -7.94
C LEU A 13 -0.33 6.77 -7.72
N GLY A 14 -1.03 6.25 -6.72
CA GLY A 14 -1.00 4.82 -6.43
C GLY A 14 -1.53 3.97 -7.58
N LEU A 15 -2.59 4.42 -8.23
CA LEU A 15 -3.16 3.72 -9.39
C LEU A 15 -2.25 3.81 -10.61
N SER A 16 -1.55 4.93 -10.79
CA SER A 16 -0.57 5.06 -11.87
C SER A 16 0.59 4.08 -11.68
N LEU A 17 1.09 3.95 -10.46
CA LEU A 17 2.14 2.98 -10.14
C LEU A 17 1.66 1.55 -10.39
N THR A 18 0.45 1.24 -9.93
CA THR A 18 -0.16 -0.08 -10.11
C THR A 18 -0.27 -0.43 -11.59
N THR A 19 -0.80 0.51 -12.38
CA THR A 19 -0.95 0.33 -13.83
C THR A 19 0.41 0.11 -14.50
N GLY A 20 1.42 0.88 -14.09
CA GLY A 20 2.78 0.70 -14.62
C GLY A 20 3.35 -0.68 -14.33
N LEU A 21 3.15 -1.18 -13.12
CA LEU A 21 3.62 -2.52 -12.75
C LEU A 21 2.89 -3.62 -13.53
N ILE A 22 1.59 -3.48 -13.73
CA ILE A 22 0.83 -4.43 -14.54
C ILE A 22 1.30 -4.41 -16.00
N ASN A 23 1.55 -3.22 -16.54
CA ASN A 23 2.00 -3.08 -17.92
C ASN A 23 3.41 -3.61 -18.17
N SER A 24 4.19 -3.83 -17.12
CA SER A 24 5.50 -4.47 -17.25
C SER A 24 5.42 -5.97 -17.55
N ASN A 25 4.22 -6.55 -17.45
CA ASN A 25 3.94 -7.98 -17.63
C ASN A 25 4.59 -8.90 -16.59
N GLU A 26 5.12 -8.33 -15.51
CA GLU A 26 5.73 -9.12 -14.44
C GLU A 26 4.77 -9.38 -13.29
N PHE A 27 3.64 -8.68 -13.26
CA PHE A 27 2.67 -8.78 -12.18
C PHE A 27 1.27 -8.98 -12.73
N SER A 28 0.44 -9.67 -11.97
CA SER A 28 -0.97 -9.91 -12.28
C SER A 28 -1.86 -9.16 -11.29
N PRO A 29 -3.09 -8.78 -11.70
CA PRO A 29 -4.00 -8.05 -10.81
C PRO A 29 -4.22 -8.71 -9.45
N TYR A 30 -4.30 -10.03 -9.38
CA TYR A 30 -4.56 -10.73 -8.12
C TYR A 30 -3.37 -10.67 -7.14
N GLN A 31 -2.22 -10.14 -7.55
CA GLN A 31 -1.08 -9.92 -6.67
C GLN A 31 -1.17 -8.59 -5.92
N PHE A 32 -2.23 -7.82 -6.13
CA PHE A 32 -2.38 -6.50 -5.53
C PHE A 32 -3.57 -6.43 -4.58
N SER A 33 -3.38 -5.70 -3.49
CA SER A 33 -4.46 -5.21 -2.64
C SER A 33 -4.44 -3.70 -2.71
N LEU A 34 -5.53 -3.10 -3.16
CA LEU A 34 -5.67 -1.66 -3.30
C LEU A 34 -6.58 -1.14 -2.20
N SER A 35 -6.10 -0.18 -1.41
CA SER A 35 -6.86 0.41 -0.32
C SER A 35 -7.14 1.88 -0.60
N ARG A 36 -8.40 2.27 -0.41
CA ARG A 36 -8.84 3.65 -0.59
C ARG A 36 -10.08 3.89 0.24
N ARG A 37 -10.21 5.09 0.87
CA ARG A 37 -11.41 5.43 1.63
C ARG A 37 -12.67 5.28 0.78
N ARG A 38 -12.65 5.83 -0.44
CA ARG A 38 -13.74 5.70 -1.40
C ARG A 38 -13.49 4.48 -2.26
N VAL A 39 -13.72 3.30 -1.69
CA VAL A 39 -13.45 2.03 -2.36
C VAL A 39 -14.31 1.86 -3.62
N ASP A 40 -15.45 2.54 -3.70
CA ASP A 40 -16.28 2.55 -4.91
C ASP A 40 -15.52 3.06 -6.13
N LYS A 41 -14.50 3.91 -5.93
CA LYS A 41 -13.66 4.42 -7.02
C LYS A 41 -12.74 3.35 -7.59
N LEU A 42 -12.63 2.20 -6.94
CA LEU A 42 -11.77 1.10 -7.37
C LEU A 42 -12.53 -0.01 -8.10
N LEU A 43 -13.80 0.20 -8.41
CA LEU A 43 -14.64 -0.85 -9.01
C LEU A 43 -14.05 -1.41 -10.31
N GLY A 44 -13.50 -0.54 -11.17
CA GLY A 44 -12.88 -0.99 -12.42
C GLY A 44 -11.70 -1.92 -12.18
N PHE A 45 -10.91 -1.67 -11.14
CA PHE A 45 -9.79 -2.54 -10.75
C PHE A 45 -10.30 -3.84 -10.14
N LYS A 46 -11.31 -3.76 -9.27
CA LYS A 46 -11.91 -4.96 -8.70
C LYS A 46 -12.40 -5.91 -9.80
N ASN A 47 -13.01 -5.39 -10.83
CA ASN A 47 -13.52 -6.19 -11.95
C ASN A 47 -12.40 -6.85 -12.75
N LYS A 48 -11.16 -6.37 -12.63
CA LYS A 48 -9.99 -6.94 -13.30
C LYS A 48 -9.25 -7.96 -12.43
N GLY A 49 -9.74 -8.22 -11.23
CA GLY A 49 -9.13 -9.22 -10.33
C GLY A 49 -8.32 -8.65 -9.18
N PHE A 50 -8.24 -7.32 -9.04
CA PHE A 50 -7.58 -6.71 -7.89
C PHE A 50 -8.43 -6.89 -6.63
N PHE A 51 -7.78 -7.15 -5.51
CA PHE A 51 -8.45 -7.06 -4.22
C PHE A 51 -8.56 -5.59 -3.84
N THR A 52 -9.76 -5.11 -3.55
CA THR A 52 -9.99 -3.72 -3.17
C THR A 52 -10.64 -3.65 -1.80
N THR A 53 -10.25 -2.66 -1.00
CA THR A 53 -10.76 -2.53 0.35
C THR A 53 -10.69 -1.07 0.81
N ASN A 54 -11.53 -0.70 1.76
CA ASN A 54 -11.40 0.57 2.46
C ASN A 54 -10.71 0.41 3.81
N ASN A 55 -10.18 -0.78 4.10
CA ASN A 55 -9.53 -1.11 5.35
C ASN A 55 -8.05 -1.41 5.11
N ASN A 56 -7.18 -0.53 5.59
CA ASN A 56 -5.74 -0.67 5.40
C ASN A 56 -5.17 -1.94 6.03
N ILE A 57 -5.74 -2.38 7.15
CA ILE A 57 -5.31 -3.62 7.81
C ILE A 57 -5.50 -4.81 6.88
N ASN A 58 -6.67 -4.90 6.23
CA ASN A 58 -6.94 -5.99 5.30
C ASN A 58 -5.98 -5.98 4.10
N ALA A 59 -5.58 -4.78 3.65
CA ALA A 59 -4.65 -4.66 2.54
C ALA A 59 -3.25 -5.17 2.93
N VAL A 60 -2.75 -4.82 4.12
CA VAL A 60 -1.37 -5.16 4.50
C VAL A 60 -1.19 -6.60 4.97
N LYS A 61 -2.25 -7.27 5.40
CA LYS A 61 -2.14 -8.63 5.95
C LYS A 61 -1.46 -9.62 5.00
N ARG A 62 -1.71 -9.48 3.71
CA ARG A 62 -1.19 -10.40 2.68
C ARG A 62 0.10 -9.92 2.04
N ALA A 63 0.53 -8.69 2.33
CA ALA A 63 1.53 -8.04 1.51
C ALA A 63 2.95 -8.47 1.89
N ASP A 64 3.78 -8.61 0.88
CA ASP A 64 5.22 -8.68 1.03
C ASP A 64 5.82 -7.29 0.87
N LEU A 65 5.18 -6.47 0.05
CA LEU A 65 5.56 -5.10 -0.23
C LEU A 65 4.38 -4.18 0.05
N ILE A 66 4.61 -3.13 0.83
CA ILE A 66 3.59 -2.13 1.16
C ILE A 66 4.01 -0.80 0.55
N ILE A 67 3.21 -0.28 -0.36
CA ILE A 67 3.45 1.02 -0.98
C ILE A 67 2.55 2.04 -0.30
N LEU A 68 3.19 3.06 0.32
CA LEU A 68 2.48 4.16 0.95
C LEU A 68 2.30 5.28 -0.06
N SER A 69 1.07 5.50 -0.51
CA SER A 69 0.70 6.50 -1.51
C SER A 69 -0.44 7.37 -1.00
N ILE A 70 -0.35 7.76 0.26
CA ILE A 70 -1.40 8.52 0.97
C ILE A 70 -0.97 9.97 1.11
N LEU A 71 -1.93 10.85 1.34
CA LEU A 71 -1.62 12.27 1.57
C LEU A 71 -0.77 12.42 2.82
N PRO A 72 0.23 13.35 2.83
CA PRO A 72 1.11 13.52 3.98
C PRO A 72 0.37 13.76 5.29
N GLN A 73 -0.72 14.53 5.26
CA GLN A 73 -1.52 14.83 6.45
C GLN A 73 -2.29 13.61 6.98
N LYS A 74 -2.40 12.55 6.20
CA LYS A 74 -3.05 11.30 6.62
C LYS A 74 -2.06 10.23 7.05
N MET A 75 -0.77 10.48 6.87
CA MET A 75 0.28 9.47 7.10
C MET A 75 0.22 8.91 8.51
N ASN A 76 0.19 9.77 9.54
CA ASN A 76 0.17 9.31 10.92
C ASN A 76 -1.04 8.43 11.22
N THR A 77 -2.21 8.81 10.72
CA THR A 77 -3.42 8.03 10.92
C THR A 77 -3.29 6.63 10.33
N VAL A 78 -2.83 6.55 9.09
CA VAL A 78 -2.69 5.26 8.40
C VAL A 78 -1.62 4.40 9.06
N LEU A 79 -0.46 4.97 9.39
CA LEU A 79 0.61 4.23 10.05
C LEU A 79 0.17 3.67 11.40
N ASN A 80 -0.59 4.45 12.18
CA ASN A 80 -1.13 3.98 13.45
C ASN A 80 -2.14 2.84 13.26
N GLU A 81 -2.90 2.84 12.18
CA GLU A 81 -3.83 1.75 11.89
C GLU A 81 -3.12 0.42 11.64
N ILE A 82 -1.98 0.44 10.95
CA ILE A 82 -1.33 -0.78 10.49
C ILE A 82 -0.17 -1.24 11.38
N LYS A 83 0.30 -0.41 12.31
CA LYS A 83 1.53 -0.68 13.06
C LYS A 83 1.52 -2.01 13.83
N ASN A 84 0.36 -2.47 14.27
CA ASN A 84 0.25 -3.73 15.01
C ASN A 84 0.02 -4.94 14.09
N THR A 85 -0.17 -4.70 12.80
CA THR A 85 -0.44 -5.76 11.82
C THR A 85 0.80 -6.08 11.00
N ILE A 86 1.64 -5.08 10.70
CA ILE A 86 2.83 -5.30 9.89
C ILE A 86 3.83 -6.19 10.61
N THR A 87 4.59 -6.94 9.82
CA THR A 87 5.65 -7.82 10.31
C THR A 87 7.00 -7.36 9.80
N LYS A 88 8.07 -7.79 10.45
CA LYS A 88 9.44 -7.40 10.09
C LYS A 88 9.87 -7.86 8.70
N ASP A 89 9.15 -8.80 8.11
CA ASP A 89 9.48 -9.35 6.79
C ASP A 89 8.89 -8.54 5.65
N GLN A 90 8.07 -7.55 5.94
CA GLN A 90 7.44 -6.72 4.92
C GLN A 90 8.32 -5.53 4.57
N LEU A 91 8.50 -5.29 3.27
CA LEU A 91 9.21 -4.11 2.78
C LEU A 91 8.20 -2.96 2.63
N ILE A 92 8.59 -1.79 3.09
CA ILE A 92 7.74 -0.59 3.01
C ILE A 92 8.39 0.40 2.05
N VAL A 93 7.62 0.87 1.07
CA VAL A 93 8.06 1.88 0.11
C VAL A 93 7.13 3.08 0.24
N SER A 94 7.70 4.25 0.48
CA SER A 94 6.92 5.49 0.53
C SER A 94 7.18 6.30 -0.74
N VAL A 95 6.09 6.70 -1.40
CA VAL A 95 6.14 7.61 -2.54
C VAL A 95 5.58 8.98 -2.17
N VAL A 96 5.52 9.27 -0.88
CA VAL A 96 4.91 10.50 -0.35
C VAL A 96 5.99 11.55 -0.12
N SER A 97 5.85 12.71 -0.78
CA SER A 97 6.75 13.85 -0.56
C SER A 97 6.50 14.47 0.81
N GLY A 98 7.58 14.96 1.45
CA GLY A 98 7.46 15.72 2.69
C GLY A 98 7.34 14.87 3.95
N VAL A 99 7.44 13.55 3.83
CA VAL A 99 7.44 12.64 4.99
C VAL A 99 8.74 11.83 4.92
N SER A 100 9.56 11.96 5.96
CA SER A 100 10.85 11.27 6.00
C SER A 100 10.70 9.82 6.44
N ILE A 101 11.72 9.02 6.15
CA ILE A 101 11.78 7.63 6.63
C ILE A 101 11.77 7.61 8.16
N ASP A 102 12.48 8.55 8.81
CA ASP A 102 12.52 8.63 10.27
C ASP A 102 11.14 8.88 10.86
N GLU A 103 10.34 9.74 10.24
CA GLU A 103 8.97 9.99 10.69
C GLU A 103 8.13 8.72 10.62
N ILE A 104 8.30 7.93 9.56
CA ILE A 104 7.58 6.67 9.40
C ILE A 104 8.01 5.67 10.48
N ILE A 105 9.31 5.53 10.69
CA ILE A 105 9.86 4.63 11.72
C ILE A 105 9.37 5.01 13.11
N ASN A 106 9.33 6.32 13.42
CA ASN A 106 8.88 6.79 14.72
C ASN A 106 7.44 6.38 15.02
N VAL A 107 6.56 6.41 14.02
CA VAL A 107 5.16 6.02 14.22
C VAL A 107 5.02 4.51 14.27
N LEU A 108 5.65 3.80 13.36
CA LEU A 108 5.54 2.34 13.28
C LEU A 108 6.26 1.62 14.41
N GLY A 109 7.32 2.22 14.95
CA GLY A 109 8.12 1.59 15.98
C GLY A 109 8.77 0.28 15.52
N THR A 110 9.14 0.21 14.24
CA THR A 110 9.56 -1.03 13.61
C THR A 110 10.95 -0.90 13.00
N LYS A 111 11.59 -2.05 12.76
CA LYS A 111 12.86 -2.15 12.05
C LYS A 111 12.66 -2.64 10.61
N ASN A 112 11.47 -2.49 10.06
CA ASN A 112 11.22 -2.86 8.67
C ASN A 112 12.12 -2.08 7.73
N PRO A 113 12.60 -2.69 6.64
CA PRO A 113 13.25 -1.92 5.60
C PRO A 113 12.23 -0.96 4.97
N ILE A 114 12.64 0.31 4.82
CA ILE A 114 11.79 1.36 4.26
C ILE A 114 12.57 2.06 3.16
N LEU A 115 11.95 2.16 2.02
CA LEU A 115 12.52 2.86 0.86
C LEU A 115 11.72 4.12 0.53
#